data_57bdf02464fae44b4b232211ee224d23
#
_entry.id   57bdf02464fae44b4b232211ee224d23
#
_cell.length_a   1.000
_cell.length_b   1.000
_cell.length_c   1.000
_cell.angle_alpha   90.00
_cell.angle_beta   90.00
_cell.angle_gamma   90.00
#
_symmetry.space_group_name_H-M   'P 1'
#
loop_
_entity.id
_entity.type
_entity.pdbx_description
1 polymer ?
#
loop_
_entity_poly.entity_id
_entity_poly.type
_entity_poly.pdbx_seq_one_letter_code
_entity_poly.pdbx_strand_id
1 'polypeptide(L)'
;MRRIIQFIKEWTLPVSIATGSLLYLVFAFIPALDGAANFFAPILDAALPLFMFLVLYVTFCKVDFRKLIPVGWHLWIALSQVFMVAVVIGAILFFHVTGKSLILLEALLTCIICPCASAAAVVTQKLGGNLEEMTTYTFLSNFLCALLIPVCFPLLDAEADITFWSAFVAILYKMCLVLVVPMILAYITKHWHTLCRFYQWVISVNNLSYYLWGCSLLIVSGTTVKNIVHAEVAVSFLLLIAILALVLCLIQFAIGRYIGHFFRSTINAGQALGQKNTAFAIWIAYTYLNPLSTVGPGCYILWQNIINSVEIWRYDHAIKRKNK
;
A
#
# COMPACT_ATOMS: atom_id res chain seq x y z
N MET A 1 -15.15 -26.04 -13.75
CA MET A 1 -14.17 -25.91 -12.65
C MET A 1 -12.83 -25.35 -13.12
N ARG A 2 -12.10 -25.94 -14.08
CA ARG A 2 -10.78 -25.42 -14.55
C ARG A 2 -10.83 -23.96 -15.04
N ARG A 3 -11.86 -23.53 -15.78
CA ARG A 3 -12.01 -22.15 -16.27
C ARG A 3 -12.20 -21.13 -15.12
N ILE A 4 -12.95 -21.49 -14.07
CA ILE A 4 -13.18 -20.64 -12.90
C ILE A 4 -11.87 -20.48 -12.12
N ILE A 5 -11.13 -21.55 -11.87
CA ILE A 5 -9.83 -21.51 -11.19
C ILE A 5 -8.82 -20.66 -12.00
N GLN A 6 -8.83 -20.79 -13.32
CA GLN A 6 -7.97 -19.98 -14.18
C GLN A 6 -8.35 -18.50 -14.12
N PHE A 7 -9.65 -18.17 -14.15
CA PHE A 7 -10.18 -16.82 -13.99
C PHE A 7 -9.74 -16.22 -12.65
N ILE A 8 -9.91 -16.94 -11.53
CA ILE A 8 -9.49 -16.49 -10.19
C ILE A 8 -7.98 -16.25 -10.15
N LYS A 9 -7.17 -17.11 -10.77
CA LYS A 9 -5.71 -16.92 -10.83
C LYS A 9 -5.28 -15.72 -11.66
N GLU A 10 -5.96 -15.44 -12.76
CA GLU A 10 -5.67 -14.29 -13.64
C GLU A 10 -6.16 -12.97 -13.03
N TRP A 11 -7.26 -13.00 -12.28
CA TRP A 11 -7.92 -11.84 -11.68
C TRP A 11 -7.93 -11.87 -10.15
N THR A 12 -6.88 -12.42 -9.52
CA THR A 12 -6.80 -12.60 -8.06
C THR A 12 -7.13 -11.32 -7.29
N LEU A 13 -6.56 -10.16 -7.70
CA LEU A 13 -6.74 -8.91 -6.95
C LEU A 13 -8.17 -8.35 -7.09
N PRO A 14 -8.75 -8.21 -8.30
CA PRO A 14 -10.15 -7.79 -8.44
C PRO A 14 -11.13 -8.74 -7.74
N VAL A 15 -10.88 -10.06 -7.81
CA VAL A 15 -11.72 -11.06 -7.12
C VAL A 15 -11.61 -10.87 -5.61
N SER A 16 -10.41 -10.66 -5.06
CA SER A 16 -10.22 -10.40 -3.62
C SER A 16 -10.95 -9.12 -3.19
N ILE A 17 -10.83 -8.03 -3.95
CA ILE A 17 -11.53 -6.77 -3.68
C ILE A 17 -13.05 -6.99 -3.70
N ALA A 18 -13.57 -7.56 -4.78
CA ALA A 18 -15.01 -7.79 -4.92
C ALA A 18 -15.55 -8.69 -3.81
N THR A 19 -14.84 -9.78 -3.53
CA THR A 19 -15.27 -10.75 -2.47
C THR A 19 -15.25 -10.10 -1.10
N GLY A 20 -14.18 -9.38 -0.74
CA GLY A 20 -14.07 -8.69 0.56
C GLY A 20 -15.15 -7.63 0.74
N SER A 21 -15.38 -6.82 -0.30
CA SER A 21 -16.43 -5.80 -0.32
C SER A 21 -17.83 -6.41 -0.20
N LEU A 22 -18.13 -7.44 -0.98
CA LEU A 22 -19.43 -8.12 -0.96
C LEU A 22 -19.67 -8.83 0.38
N LEU A 23 -18.68 -9.52 0.92
CA LEU A 23 -18.79 -10.16 2.23
C LEU A 23 -19.14 -9.13 3.29
N TYR A 24 -18.42 -8.00 3.32
CA TYR A 24 -18.74 -6.94 4.28
C TYR A 24 -20.21 -6.48 4.12
N LEU A 25 -20.65 -6.16 2.89
CA LEU A 25 -22.04 -5.71 2.65
C LEU A 25 -23.07 -6.75 3.07
N VAL A 26 -22.85 -8.04 2.78
CA VAL A 26 -23.75 -9.13 3.20
C VAL A 26 -23.86 -9.18 4.73
N PHE A 27 -22.74 -9.14 5.44
CA PHE A 27 -22.73 -9.18 6.91
C PHE A 27 -23.29 -7.89 7.54
N ALA A 28 -23.12 -6.73 6.89
CA ALA A 28 -23.57 -5.43 7.41
C ALA A 28 -25.09 -5.20 7.23
N PHE A 29 -25.71 -5.77 6.18
CA PHE A 29 -27.11 -5.50 5.85
C PHE A 29 -28.05 -6.67 6.12
N ILE A 30 -27.56 -7.81 6.62
CA ILE A 30 -28.37 -8.97 6.99
C ILE A 30 -28.32 -9.18 8.51
N PRO A 31 -29.32 -8.71 9.29
CA PRO A 31 -29.29 -8.78 10.76
C PRO A 31 -29.15 -10.21 11.31
N ALA A 32 -29.62 -11.23 10.59
CA ALA A 32 -29.43 -12.62 10.98
C ALA A 32 -27.96 -13.06 11.08
N LEU A 33 -27.04 -12.31 10.48
CA LEU A 33 -25.59 -12.58 10.47
C LEU A 33 -24.80 -11.77 11.52
N ASP A 34 -25.45 -10.91 12.32
CA ASP A 34 -24.77 -10.06 13.32
C ASP A 34 -23.93 -10.87 14.31
N GLY A 35 -24.47 -12.01 14.77
CA GLY A 35 -23.72 -12.91 15.66
C GLY A 35 -22.44 -13.46 15.02
N ALA A 36 -22.51 -13.83 13.75
CA ALA A 36 -21.35 -14.30 13.00
C ALA A 36 -20.39 -13.13 12.69
N ALA A 37 -20.90 -11.94 12.33
CA ALA A 37 -20.08 -10.74 12.10
C ALA A 37 -19.25 -10.40 13.34
N ASN A 38 -19.85 -10.35 14.52
CA ASN A 38 -19.18 -10.07 15.80
C ASN A 38 -18.15 -11.14 16.17
N PHE A 39 -18.37 -12.39 15.81
CA PHE A 39 -17.41 -13.48 16.02
C PHE A 39 -16.20 -13.37 15.08
N PHE A 40 -16.42 -13.08 13.81
CA PHE A 40 -15.34 -13.05 12.82
C PHE A 40 -14.56 -11.73 12.80
N ALA A 41 -15.15 -10.60 13.20
CA ALA A 41 -14.48 -9.30 13.14
C ALA A 41 -13.12 -9.27 13.86
N PRO A 42 -12.99 -9.69 15.15
CA PRO A 42 -11.70 -9.70 15.84
C PRO A 42 -10.68 -10.67 15.20
N ILE A 43 -11.16 -11.76 14.60
CA ILE A 43 -10.30 -12.73 13.90
C ILE A 43 -9.72 -12.09 12.63
N LEU A 44 -10.53 -11.37 11.86
CA LEU A 44 -10.10 -10.68 10.64
C LEU A 44 -9.16 -9.51 10.96
N ASP A 45 -9.43 -8.76 12.02
CA ASP A 45 -8.58 -7.67 12.49
C ASP A 45 -7.19 -8.18 12.92
N ALA A 46 -7.11 -9.35 13.57
CA ALA A 46 -5.84 -10.00 13.91
C ALA A 46 -5.15 -10.66 12.70
N ALA A 47 -5.94 -11.19 11.74
CA ALA A 47 -5.41 -11.85 10.55
C ALA A 47 -4.73 -10.89 9.56
N LEU A 48 -5.20 -9.65 9.46
CA LEU A 48 -4.65 -8.67 8.53
C LEU A 48 -3.16 -8.37 8.77
N PRO A 49 -2.72 -8.00 9.98
CA PRO A 49 -1.30 -7.82 10.28
C PRO A 49 -0.47 -9.09 10.03
N LEU A 50 -1.02 -10.27 10.34
CA LEU A 50 -0.37 -11.55 10.10
C LEU A 50 -0.13 -11.79 8.60
N PHE A 51 -1.14 -11.59 7.75
CA PHE A 51 -0.96 -11.73 6.29
C PHE A 51 0.04 -10.72 5.74
N MET A 52 0.00 -9.47 6.20
CA MET A 52 0.98 -8.44 5.79
C MET A 52 2.40 -8.84 6.20
N PHE A 53 2.58 -9.36 7.41
CA PHE A 53 3.85 -9.89 7.90
C PHE A 53 4.34 -11.06 7.02
N LEU A 54 3.47 -12.03 6.72
CA LEU A 54 3.80 -13.19 5.89
C LEU A 54 4.17 -12.80 4.46
N VAL A 55 3.49 -11.81 3.87
CA VAL A 55 3.83 -11.26 2.55
C VAL A 55 5.27 -10.76 2.53
N LEU A 56 5.65 -9.95 3.53
CA LEU A 56 7.01 -9.41 3.65
C LEU A 56 8.04 -10.51 3.94
N TYR A 57 7.74 -11.40 4.86
CA TYR A 57 8.61 -12.51 5.20
C TYR A 57 8.96 -13.37 3.98
N VAL A 58 7.94 -13.80 3.22
CA VAL A 58 8.14 -14.61 2.00
C VAL A 58 8.89 -13.81 0.91
N THR A 59 8.61 -12.51 0.81
CA THR A 59 9.31 -11.64 -0.13
C THR A 59 10.80 -11.53 0.23
N PHE A 60 11.12 -11.28 1.50
CA PHE A 60 12.50 -11.17 1.97
C PHE A 60 13.28 -12.51 1.91
N CYS A 61 12.59 -13.65 2.01
CA CYS A 61 13.23 -14.94 1.73
C CYS A 61 13.76 -15.03 0.29
N LYS A 62 13.14 -14.32 -0.67
CA LYS A 62 13.54 -14.32 -2.08
C LYS A 62 14.59 -13.25 -2.42
N VAL A 63 14.77 -12.24 -1.56
CA VAL A 63 15.69 -11.12 -1.77
C VAL A 63 17.14 -11.54 -1.55
N ASP A 64 18.05 -11.07 -2.41
CA ASP A 64 19.47 -11.10 -2.15
C ASP A 64 19.91 -9.81 -1.43
N PHE A 65 20.10 -9.90 -0.11
CA PHE A 65 20.47 -8.76 0.73
C PHE A 65 21.76 -8.05 0.33
N ARG A 66 22.65 -8.73 -0.41
CA ARG A 66 23.91 -8.14 -0.90
C ARG A 66 23.69 -7.16 -2.05
N LYS A 67 22.51 -7.25 -2.71
CA LYS A 67 22.12 -6.40 -3.82
C LYS A 67 21.20 -5.24 -3.42
N LEU A 68 20.96 -5.03 -2.13
CA LEU A 68 20.18 -3.91 -1.62
C LEU A 68 21.01 -2.62 -1.67
N ILE A 69 21.15 -2.06 -2.87
CA ILE A 69 21.97 -0.86 -3.12
C ILE A 69 21.06 0.23 -3.70
N PRO A 70 21.13 1.47 -3.19
CA PRO A 70 20.44 2.60 -3.79
C PRO A 70 20.89 2.85 -5.23
N VAL A 71 19.92 3.09 -6.13
CA VAL A 71 20.18 3.42 -7.54
C VAL A 71 19.59 4.78 -7.89
N GLY A 72 20.00 5.34 -9.02
CA GLY A 72 19.70 6.73 -9.37
C GLY A 72 18.20 7.09 -9.39
N TRP A 73 17.32 6.20 -9.86
CA TRP A 73 15.89 6.48 -9.90
C TRP A 73 15.26 6.62 -8.50
N HIS A 74 15.84 6.02 -7.44
CA HIS A 74 15.35 6.15 -6.07
C HIS A 74 15.32 7.61 -5.62
N LEU A 75 16.41 8.35 -5.90
CA LEU A 75 16.51 9.78 -5.56
C LEU A 75 15.42 10.59 -6.27
N TRP A 76 15.23 10.38 -7.57
CA TRP A 76 14.28 11.15 -8.35
C TRP A 76 12.83 10.88 -7.95
N ILE A 77 12.50 9.64 -7.59
CA ILE A 77 11.17 9.30 -7.05
C ILE A 77 10.98 9.94 -5.67
N ALA A 78 11.99 9.88 -4.79
CA ALA A 78 11.94 10.55 -3.48
C ALA A 78 11.76 12.07 -3.63
N LEU A 79 12.51 12.72 -4.51
CA LEU A 79 12.38 14.15 -4.81
C LEU A 79 10.99 14.50 -5.37
N SER A 80 10.44 13.67 -6.25
CA SER A 80 9.08 13.85 -6.77
C SER A 80 8.03 13.79 -5.67
N GLN A 81 8.19 12.84 -4.73
CA GLN A 81 7.29 12.72 -3.58
C GLN A 81 7.38 13.96 -2.69
N VAL A 82 8.60 14.41 -2.34
CA VAL A 82 8.81 15.64 -1.56
C VAL A 82 8.20 16.85 -2.25
N PHE A 83 8.42 16.99 -3.56
CA PHE A 83 7.85 18.08 -4.34
C PHE A 83 6.32 18.09 -4.30
N MET A 84 5.68 16.93 -4.53
CA MET A 84 4.21 16.84 -4.48
C MET A 84 3.67 17.17 -3.08
N VAL A 85 4.34 16.71 -2.02
CA VAL A 85 3.99 17.06 -0.63
C VAL A 85 4.11 18.57 -0.42
N ALA A 86 5.21 19.17 -0.85
CA ALA A 86 5.44 20.61 -0.72
C ALA A 86 4.39 21.44 -1.46
N VAL A 87 3.96 21.01 -2.65
CA VAL A 87 2.90 21.67 -3.43
C VAL A 87 1.57 21.66 -2.68
N VAL A 88 1.17 20.50 -2.12
CA VAL A 88 -0.11 20.39 -1.39
C VAL A 88 -0.08 21.21 -0.11
N ILE A 89 0.99 21.11 0.69
CA ILE A 89 1.13 21.90 1.93
C ILE A 89 1.23 23.38 1.60
N GLY A 90 2.02 23.76 0.61
CA GLY A 90 2.13 25.13 0.13
C GLY A 90 0.78 25.70 -0.30
N ALA A 91 -0.05 24.90 -0.99
CA ALA A 91 -1.41 25.32 -1.36
C ALA A 91 -2.31 25.52 -0.13
N ILE A 92 -2.26 24.59 0.85
CA ILE A 92 -3.05 24.72 2.09
C ILE A 92 -2.69 26.00 2.83
N LEU A 93 -1.40 26.27 3.02
CA LEU A 93 -0.90 27.44 3.76
C LEU A 93 -1.12 28.76 3.01
N PHE A 94 -0.81 28.78 1.70
CA PHE A 94 -0.92 30.01 0.90
C PHE A 94 -2.37 30.47 0.71
N PHE A 95 -3.30 29.53 0.48
CA PHE A 95 -4.72 29.85 0.29
C PHE A 95 -5.51 29.83 1.60
N HIS A 96 -4.89 29.61 2.75
CA HIS A 96 -5.54 29.48 4.05
C HIS A 96 -6.75 28.54 4.02
N VAL A 97 -6.55 27.37 3.45
CA VAL A 97 -7.63 26.39 3.19
C VAL A 97 -8.17 25.84 4.52
N THR A 98 -9.50 25.86 4.70
CA THR A 98 -10.18 25.40 5.92
C THR A 98 -11.40 24.52 5.59
N GLY A 99 -11.98 23.89 6.62
CA GLY A 99 -13.23 23.13 6.52
C GLY A 99 -13.11 21.93 5.58
N LYS A 100 -14.16 21.69 4.75
CA LYS A 100 -14.23 20.53 3.86
C LYS A 100 -13.10 20.48 2.83
N SER A 101 -12.63 21.64 2.36
CA SER A 101 -11.52 21.72 1.41
C SER A 101 -10.19 21.30 2.05
N LEU A 102 -9.99 21.60 3.33
CA LEU A 102 -8.83 21.14 4.09
C LEU A 102 -8.86 19.60 4.21
N ILE A 103 -9.98 19.02 4.64
CA ILE A 103 -10.15 17.56 4.74
C ILE A 103 -9.84 16.87 3.40
N LEU A 104 -10.26 17.48 2.29
CA LEU A 104 -9.98 16.95 0.96
C LEU A 104 -8.48 16.96 0.64
N LEU A 105 -7.79 18.07 0.91
CA LEU A 105 -6.35 18.17 0.67
C LEU A 105 -5.53 17.29 1.63
N GLU A 106 -5.95 17.14 2.89
CA GLU A 106 -5.38 16.19 3.83
C GLU A 106 -5.51 14.74 3.33
N ALA A 107 -6.70 14.37 2.82
CA ALA A 107 -6.95 13.05 2.24
C ALA A 107 -6.02 12.75 1.05
N LEU A 108 -5.77 13.73 0.19
CA LEU A 108 -4.81 13.61 -0.92
C LEU A 108 -3.36 13.62 -0.42
N LEU A 109 -3.03 14.47 0.54
CA LEU A 109 -1.70 14.57 1.14
C LEU A 109 -1.27 13.22 1.74
N THR A 110 -2.17 12.55 2.47
CA THR A 110 -1.86 11.23 3.05
C THR A 110 -1.55 10.18 1.99
N CYS A 111 -2.22 10.23 0.82
CA CYS A 111 -1.92 9.37 -0.31
C CYS A 111 -0.57 9.69 -0.99
N ILE A 112 -0.05 10.91 -0.85
CA ILE A 112 1.24 11.31 -1.42
C ILE A 112 2.38 11.03 -0.44
N ILE A 113 2.24 11.49 0.81
CA ILE A 113 3.31 11.48 1.82
C ILE A 113 3.65 10.07 2.31
N CYS A 114 2.71 9.13 2.19
CA CYS A 114 2.92 7.76 2.64
C CYS A 114 4.01 7.02 1.88
N PRO A 115 4.67 6.08 2.56
CA PRO A 115 5.73 5.30 1.94
C PRO A 115 5.18 4.36 0.87
N CYS A 116 6.09 3.86 0.06
CA CYS A 116 5.80 2.78 -0.87
C CYS A 116 5.23 1.55 -0.13
N ALA A 117 4.23 0.91 -0.73
CA ALA A 117 3.64 -0.29 -0.16
C ALA A 117 4.62 -1.46 -0.13
N SER A 118 4.58 -2.24 0.95
CA SER A 118 5.33 -3.51 1.03
C SER A 118 4.98 -4.48 -0.09
N ALA A 119 3.73 -4.48 -0.54
CA ALA A 119 3.25 -5.29 -1.66
C ALA A 119 3.82 -4.84 -3.02
N ALA A 120 4.37 -3.63 -3.13
CA ALA A 120 4.95 -3.14 -4.39
C ALA A 120 6.11 -4.01 -4.87
N ALA A 121 6.92 -4.56 -3.98
CA ALA A 121 7.98 -5.50 -4.32
C ALA A 121 7.42 -6.79 -4.97
N VAL A 122 6.29 -7.29 -4.47
CA VAL A 122 5.60 -8.47 -5.02
C VAL A 122 5.05 -8.21 -6.42
N VAL A 123 4.41 -7.05 -6.60
CA VAL A 123 3.85 -6.63 -7.90
C VAL A 123 4.97 -6.39 -8.91
N THR A 124 6.02 -5.67 -8.50
CA THR A 124 7.20 -5.42 -9.34
C THR A 124 7.82 -6.73 -9.82
N GLN A 125 8.03 -7.70 -8.92
CA GLN A 125 8.52 -9.04 -9.30
C GLN A 125 7.58 -9.74 -10.28
N LYS A 126 6.28 -9.67 -10.05
CA LYS A 126 5.27 -10.27 -10.92
C LYS A 126 5.25 -9.65 -12.33
N LEU A 127 5.57 -8.37 -12.44
CA LEU A 127 5.70 -7.63 -13.70
C LEU A 127 7.08 -7.75 -14.36
N GLY A 128 8.00 -8.54 -13.78
CA GLY A 128 9.34 -8.74 -14.31
C GLY A 128 10.32 -7.61 -13.99
N GLY A 129 10.01 -6.77 -13.01
CA GLY A 129 10.92 -5.75 -12.49
C GLY A 129 11.93 -6.30 -11.49
N ASN A 130 12.83 -5.46 -11.02
CA ASN A 130 13.91 -5.81 -10.10
C ASN A 130 13.42 -5.77 -8.64
N LEU A 131 13.40 -6.94 -7.99
CA LEU A 131 12.92 -7.11 -6.62
C LEU A 131 13.83 -6.40 -5.61
N GLU A 132 15.14 -6.48 -5.79
CA GLU A 132 16.14 -5.91 -4.89
C GLU A 132 16.10 -4.39 -4.89
N GLU A 133 16.06 -3.77 -6.06
CA GLU A 133 15.89 -2.31 -6.19
C GLU A 133 14.59 -1.85 -5.54
N MET A 134 13.48 -2.56 -5.79
CA MET A 134 12.19 -2.19 -5.22
C MET A 134 12.17 -2.33 -3.70
N THR A 135 12.80 -3.39 -3.16
CA THR A 135 12.96 -3.61 -1.73
C THR A 135 13.80 -2.50 -1.11
N THR A 136 14.93 -2.13 -1.74
CA THR A 136 15.76 -0.99 -1.31
C THR A 136 14.95 0.29 -1.23
N TYR A 137 14.16 0.59 -2.27
CA TYR A 137 13.31 1.79 -2.27
C TYR A 137 12.24 1.73 -1.17
N THR A 138 11.68 0.58 -0.88
CA THR A 138 10.72 0.44 0.23
C THR A 138 11.31 0.90 1.55
N PHE A 139 12.56 0.54 1.88
CA PHE A 139 13.23 1.05 3.08
C PHE A 139 13.48 2.56 3.01
N LEU A 140 14.01 3.05 1.89
CA LEU A 140 14.29 4.48 1.69
C LEU A 140 13.02 5.33 1.82
N SER A 141 11.91 4.91 1.20
CA SER A 141 10.64 5.64 1.26
C SER A 141 10.04 5.66 2.65
N ASN A 142 10.16 4.58 3.42
CA ASN A 142 9.72 4.55 4.81
C ASN A 142 10.52 5.52 5.67
N PHE A 143 11.85 5.57 5.51
CA PHE A 143 12.69 6.53 6.21
C PHE A 143 12.36 7.98 5.80
N LEU A 144 12.18 8.24 4.51
CA LEU A 144 11.74 9.55 4.00
C LEU A 144 10.44 10.01 4.66
N CYS A 145 9.44 9.12 4.75
CA CYS A 145 8.15 9.44 5.36
C CYS A 145 8.28 9.70 6.86
N ALA A 146 9.15 8.97 7.56
CA ALA A 146 9.43 9.20 8.98
C ALA A 146 10.03 10.60 9.25
N LEU A 147 10.71 11.17 8.26
CA LEU A 147 11.20 12.56 8.32
C LEU A 147 10.13 13.56 7.91
N LEU A 148 9.41 13.30 6.82
CA LEU A 148 8.45 14.25 6.24
C LEU A 148 7.22 14.47 7.13
N ILE A 149 6.64 13.40 7.68
CA ILE A 149 5.38 13.50 8.43
C ILE A 149 5.52 14.40 9.66
N PRO A 150 6.53 14.22 10.54
CA PRO A 150 6.70 15.09 11.71
C PRO A 150 7.06 16.55 11.38
N VAL A 151 7.58 16.81 10.18
CA VAL A 151 7.83 18.19 9.70
C VAL A 151 6.56 18.81 9.15
N CYS A 152 5.77 18.04 8.40
CA CYS A 152 4.67 18.55 7.61
C CYS A 152 3.36 18.69 8.41
N PHE A 153 3.05 17.76 9.31
CA PHE A 153 1.74 17.72 9.97
C PHE A 153 1.55 18.83 11.01
N PRO A 154 2.55 19.23 11.82
CA PRO A 154 2.41 20.40 12.70
C PRO A 154 2.19 21.72 11.96
N LEU A 155 2.51 21.79 10.65
CA LEU A 155 2.20 22.96 9.83
C LEU A 155 0.72 23.06 9.45
N LEU A 156 -0.02 21.94 9.52
CA LEU A 156 -1.43 21.88 9.17
C LEU A 156 -2.32 22.11 10.39
N ASP A 157 -1.90 21.68 11.56
CA ASP A 157 -2.60 21.84 12.83
C ASP A 157 -1.61 22.30 13.90
N ALA A 158 -1.61 23.61 14.15
CA ALA A 158 -0.74 24.24 15.14
C ALA A 158 -1.18 23.95 16.60
N GLU A 159 -2.39 23.47 16.83
CA GLU A 159 -2.90 23.09 18.17
C GLU A 159 -2.57 21.62 18.51
N ALA A 160 -2.12 20.83 17.54
CA ALA A 160 -1.72 19.47 17.80
C ALA A 160 -0.42 19.43 18.63
N ASP A 161 -0.49 18.87 19.84
CA ASP A 161 0.65 18.64 20.75
C ASP A 161 1.65 17.58 20.21
N ILE A 162 1.97 17.69 18.92
CA ILE A 162 2.83 16.75 18.22
C ILE A 162 4.24 17.32 18.12
N THR A 163 5.14 16.82 18.96
CA THR A 163 6.55 17.14 18.80
C THR A 163 7.18 16.30 17.68
N PHE A 164 8.13 16.90 16.94
CA PHE A 164 8.87 16.18 15.89
C PHE A 164 9.41 14.84 16.37
N TRP A 165 10.04 14.81 17.55
CA TRP A 165 10.67 13.60 18.08
C TRP A 165 9.68 12.51 18.48
N SER A 166 8.53 12.87 19.07
CA SER A 166 7.52 11.88 19.44
C SER A 166 6.89 11.19 18.22
N ALA A 167 6.54 11.98 17.20
CA ALA A 167 6.00 11.45 15.96
C ALA A 167 7.06 10.64 15.17
N PHE A 168 8.28 11.16 15.07
CA PHE A 168 9.39 10.48 14.38
C PHE A 168 9.68 9.11 15.00
N VAL A 169 9.84 9.04 16.33
CA VAL A 169 10.11 7.78 17.04
C VAL A 169 8.94 6.80 16.88
N ALA A 170 7.69 7.26 17.03
CA ALA A 170 6.51 6.41 16.89
C ALA A 170 6.40 5.82 15.48
N ILE A 171 6.66 6.62 14.44
CA ILE A 171 6.64 6.19 13.05
C ILE A 171 7.77 5.20 12.79
N LEU A 172 9.02 5.53 13.20
CA LEU A 172 10.16 4.61 13.04
C LEU A 172 9.93 3.28 13.76
N TYR A 173 9.45 3.30 14.99
CA TYR A 173 9.15 2.08 15.73
C TYR A 173 8.16 1.19 14.99
N LYS A 174 7.06 1.77 14.51
CA LYS A 174 6.05 1.03 13.73
C LYS A 174 6.63 0.46 12.43
N MET A 175 7.46 1.23 11.72
CA MET A 175 8.15 0.78 10.52
C MET A 175 9.15 -0.33 10.79
N CYS A 176 9.93 -0.21 11.86
CA CYS A 176 10.88 -1.25 12.27
C CYS A 176 10.16 -2.58 12.55
N LEU A 177 9.06 -2.56 13.27
CA LEU A 177 8.27 -3.76 13.53
C LEU A 177 7.77 -4.41 12.22
N VAL A 178 7.23 -3.60 11.32
CA VAL A 178 6.60 -4.11 10.08
C VAL A 178 7.62 -4.58 9.05
N LEU A 179 8.79 -3.92 8.94
CA LEU A 179 9.79 -4.23 7.90
C LEU A 179 10.98 -5.02 8.44
N VAL A 180 11.57 -4.59 9.55
CA VAL A 180 12.84 -5.16 10.03
C VAL A 180 12.63 -6.53 10.66
N VAL A 181 11.55 -6.75 11.40
CA VAL A 181 11.28 -8.05 12.03
C VAL A 181 11.11 -9.17 10.99
N PRO A 182 10.24 -9.05 9.96
CA PRO A 182 10.14 -10.10 8.94
C PRO A 182 11.43 -10.26 8.13
N MET A 183 12.22 -9.18 7.94
CA MET A 183 13.52 -9.24 7.27
C MET A 183 14.54 -10.06 8.08
N ILE A 184 14.66 -9.81 9.38
CA ILE A 184 15.56 -10.56 10.28
C ILE A 184 15.17 -12.03 10.30
N LEU A 185 13.87 -12.32 10.44
CA LEU A 185 13.38 -13.71 10.44
C LEU A 185 13.64 -14.41 9.11
N ALA A 186 13.46 -13.72 7.99
CA ALA A 186 13.79 -14.26 6.67
C ALA A 186 15.29 -14.53 6.52
N TYR A 187 16.14 -13.61 7.02
CA TYR A 187 17.59 -13.78 7.03
C TYR A 187 18.01 -14.99 7.88
N ILE A 188 17.47 -15.12 9.09
CA ILE A 188 17.72 -16.28 9.98
C ILE A 188 17.28 -17.56 9.27
N THR A 189 16.06 -17.61 8.73
CA THR A 189 15.53 -18.79 8.04
C THR A 189 16.40 -19.23 6.86
N LYS A 190 16.95 -18.25 6.11
CA LYS A 190 17.83 -18.50 4.96
C LYS A 190 19.19 -19.08 5.37
N HIS A 191 19.74 -18.67 6.52
CA HIS A 191 21.12 -19.02 6.92
C HIS A 191 21.19 -20.09 8.01
N TRP A 192 20.08 -20.41 8.69
CA TRP A 192 20.08 -21.40 9.75
C TRP A 192 19.88 -22.82 9.18
N HIS A 193 20.85 -23.69 9.41
CA HIS A 193 20.89 -25.02 8.83
C HIS A 193 19.63 -25.86 9.11
N THR A 194 19.08 -25.78 10.33
CA THR A 194 17.86 -26.50 10.74
C THR A 194 16.62 -26.04 9.97
N LEU A 195 16.57 -24.78 9.53
CA LEU A 195 15.44 -24.20 8.81
C LEU A 195 15.57 -24.29 7.28
N CYS A 196 16.65 -24.90 6.78
CA CYS A 196 16.93 -25.00 5.35
C CYS A 196 15.79 -25.68 4.55
N ARG A 197 15.19 -26.74 5.10
CA ARG A 197 14.05 -27.42 4.45
C ARG A 197 12.82 -26.53 4.36
N PHE A 198 12.53 -25.79 5.42
CA PHE A 198 11.41 -24.83 5.45
C PHE A 198 11.67 -23.67 4.48
N TYR A 199 12.88 -23.12 4.46
CA TYR A 199 13.28 -22.10 3.50
C TYR A 199 13.08 -22.58 2.05
N GLN A 200 13.56 -23.79 1.71
CA GLN A 200 13.40 -24.37 0.37
C GLN A 200 11.91 -24.53 0.00
N TRP A 201 11.08 -24.94 0.94
CA TRP A 201 9.64 -25.01 0.73
C TRP A 201 9.03 -23.63 0.45
N VAL A 202 9.38 -22.61 1.26
CA VAL A 202 8.87 -21.23 1.07
C VAL A 202 9.21 -20.68 -0.31
N ILE A 203 10.46 -20.86 -0.77
CA ILE A 203 10.88 -20.34 -2.08
C ILE A 203 10.35 -21.17 -3.25
N SER A 204 10.06 -22.47 -3.05
CA SER A 204 9.54 -23.36 -4.08
C SER A 204 8.09 -23.07 -4.46
N VAL A 205 7.30 -22.48 -3.53
CA VAL A 205 5.90 -22.15 -3.80
C VAL A 205 5.83 -20.89 -4.67
N ASN A 206 5.45 -21.09 -5.92
CA ASN A 206 5.32 -20.02 -6.88
C ASN A 206 4.23 -19.02 -6.48
N ASN A 207 4.54 -17.72 -6.54
CA ASN A 207 3.61 -16.64 -6.25
C ASN A 207 2.99 -16.65 -4.83
N LEU A 208 3.64 -17.30 -3.85
CA LEU A 208 3.12 -17.38 -2.48
C LEU A 208 2.83 -15.98 -1.89
N SER A 209 3.79 -15.05 -1.99
CA SER A 209 3.60 -13.66 -1.53
C SER A 209 2.40 -12.99 -2.20
N TYR A 210 2.18 -13.26 -3.48
CA TYR A 210 1.06 -12.68 -4.25
C TYR A 210 -0.30 -13.18 -3.75
N TYR A 211 -0.43 -14.47 -3.45
CA TYR A 211 -1.68 -15.01 -2.89
C TYR A 211 -1.93 -14.55 -1.45
N LEU A 212 -0.90 -14.50 -0.62
CA LEU A 212 -0.98 -13.94 0.74
C LEU A 212 -1.43 -12.48 0.70
N TRP A 213 -0.90 -11.70 -0.27
CA TRP A 213 -1.36 -10.34 -0.48
C TRP A 213 -2.82 -10.28 -0.95
N GLY A 214 -3.28 -11.17 -1.81
CA GLY A 214 -4.69 -11.31 -2.17
C GLY A 214 -5.58 -11.53 -0.95
N CYS A 215 -5.17 -12.36 0.01
CA CYS A 215 -5.88 -12.55 1.28
C CYS A 215 -5.92 -11.26 2.12
N SER A 216 -4.79 -10.55 2.23
CA SER A 216 -4.75 -9.25 2.91
C SER A 216 -5.71 -8.25 2.25
N LEU A 217 -5.72 -8.22 0.92
CA LEU A 217 -6.54 -7.30 0.14
C LEU A 217 -8.04 -7.58 0.31
N LEU A 218 -8.44 -8.85 0.44
CA LEU A 218 -9.82 -9.22 0.75
C LEU A 218 -10.27 -8.57 2.07
N ILE A 219 -9.48 -8.68 3.14
CA ILE A 219 -9.79 -8.12 4.45
C ILE A 219 -9.81 -6.59 4.38
N VAL A 220 -8.77 -5.97 3.81
CA VAL A 220 -8.67 -4.51 3.70
C VAL A 220 -9.81 -3.92 2.88
N SER A 221 -10.24 -4.59 1.81
CA SER A 221 -11.37 -4.11 0.99
C SER A 221 -12.67 -4.10 1.76
N GLY A 222 -12.94 -5.13 2.58
CA GLY A 222 -14.08 -5.16 3.48
C GLY A 222 -14.05 -4.01 4.49
N THR A 223 -12.90 -3.79 5.14
CA THR A 223 -12.70 -2.69 6.09
C THR A 223 -12.85 -1.32 5.41
N THR A 224 -12.35 -1.16 4.18
CA THR A 224 -12.50 0.08 3.41
C THR A 224 -13.97 0.38 3.12
N VAL A 225 -14.75 -0.61 2.67
CA VAL A 225 -16.19 -0.46 2.43
C VAL A 225 -16.92 -0.13 3.73
N LYS A 226 -16.55 -0.77 4.85
CA LYS A 226 -17.06 -0.43 6.19
C LYS A 226 -16.86 1.05 6.49
N ASN A 227 -15.66 1.58 6.33
CA ASN A 227 -15.35 2.97 6.62
C ASN A 227 -16.12 3.95 5.71
N ILE A 228 -16.31 3.60 4.43
CA ILE A 228 -17.07 4.41 3.48
C ILE A 228 -18.57 4.42 3.84
N VAL A 229 -19.15 3.26 4.14
CA VAL A 229 -20.60 3.12 4.46
C VAL A 229 -20.96 3.84 5.76
N HIS A 230 -20.05 3.84 6.74
CA HIS A 230 -20.27 4.50 8.04
C HIS A 230 -19.70 5.92 8.10
N ALA A 231 -19.21 6.47 6.97
CA ALA A 231 -18.77 7.86 6.95
C ALA A 231 -19.99 8.81 7.04
N GLU A 232 -20.05 9.62 8.10
CA GLU A 232 -21.12 10.59 8.34
C GLU A 232 -20.95 11.85 7.47
N VAL A 233 -20.85 11.68 6.16
CA VAL A 233 -20.68 12.75 5.18
C VAL A 233 -21.56 12.53 3.95
N ALA A 234 -21.82 13.61 3.21
CA ALA A 234 -22.61 13.53 1.98
C ALA A 234 -21.93 12.61 0.95
N VAL A 235 -22.72 11.76 0.29
CA VAL A 235 -22.23 10.83 -0.75
C VAL A 235 -21.47 11.57 -1.87
N SER A 236 -21.89 12.77 -2.22
CA SER A 236 -21.20 13.63 -3.20
C SER A 236 -19.76 13.97 -2.79
N PHE A 237 -19.52 14.18 -1.50
CA PHE A 237 -18.17 14.45 -0.99
C PHE A 237 -17.30 13.18 -1.02
N LEU A 238 -17.85 12.02 -0.67
CA LEU A 238 -17.15 10.73 -0.79
C LEU A 238 -16.79 10.42 -2.24
N LEU A 239 -17.70 10.66 -3.17
CA LEU A 239 -17.44 10.49 -4.60
C LEU A 239 -16.34 11.43 -5.10
N LEU A 240 -16.34 12.69 -4.63
CA LEU A 240 -15.27 13.63 -4.98
C LEU A 240 -13.90 13.15 -4.49
N ILE A 241 -13.80 12.67 -3.23
CA ILE A 241 -12.55 12.10 -2.69
C ILE A 241 -12.13 10.89 -3.53
N ALA A 242 -13.07 9.99 -3.87
CA ALA A 242 -12.77 8.79 -4.65
C ALA A 242 -12.23 9.11 -6.04
N ILE A 243 -12.84 10.09 -6.74
CA ILE A 243 -12.39 10.53 -8.07
C ILE A 243 -11.01 11.19 -7.98
N LEU A 244 -10.79 12.07 -7.01
CA LEU A 244 -9.50 12.73 -6.84
C LEU A 244 -8.40 11.75 -6.43
N ALA A 245 -8.72 10.76 -5.59
CA ALA A 245 -7.80 9.66 -5.29
C ALA A 245 -7.43 8.83 -6.53
N LEU A 246 -8.38 8.60 -7.46
CA LEU A 246 -8.10 7.95 -8.74
C LEU A 246 -7.15 8.80 -9.60
N VAL A 247 -7.48 10.08 -9.78
CA VAL A 247 -6.67 11.00 -10.58
C VAL A 247 -5.24 11.07 -10.01
N LEU A 248 -5.11 11.23 -8.70
CA LEU A 248 -3.83 11.24 -8.02
C LEU A 248 -3.07 9.93 -8.21
N CYS A 249 -3.75 8.79 -8.10
CA CYS A 249 -3.15 7.48 -8.31
C CYS A 249 -2.57 7.36 -9.72
N LEU A 250 -3.33 7.74 -10.74
CA LEU A 250 -2.88 7.74 -12.14
C LEU A 250 -1.67 8.67 -12.35
N ILE A 251 -1.71 9.88 -11.77
CA ILE A 251 -0.59 10.85 -11.83
C ILE A 251 0.66 10.25 -11.20
N GLN A 252 0.57 9.66 -10.01
CA GLN A 252 1.73 9.07 -9.33
C GLN A 252 2.34 7.91 -10.14
N PHE A 253 1.50 6.99 -10.68
CA PHE A 253 2.00 5.94 -11.57
C PHE A 253 2.64 6.51 -12.85
N ALA A 254 2.04 7.54 -13.45
CA ALA A 254 2.56 8.16 -14.67
C ALA A 254 3.91 8.85 -14.43
N ILE A 255 4.03 9.66 -13.37
CA ILE A 255 5.29 10.33 -12.99
C ILE A 255 6.36 9.28 -12.69
N GLY A 256 6.02 8.25 -11.90
CA GLY A 256 6.96 7.19 -11.58
C GLY A 256 7.48 6.49 -12.83
N ARG A 257 6.62 6.14 -13.78
CA ARG A 257 7.02 5.53 -15.06
C ARG A 257 7.83 6.46 -15.93
N TYR A 258 7.46 7.74 -15.98
CA TYR A 258 8.20 8.75 -16.73
C TYR A 258 9.64 8.87 -16.23
N ILE A 259 9.83 8.99 -14.91
CA ILE A 259 11.16 9.00 -14.29
C ILE A 259 11.89 7.68 -14.59
N GLY A 260 11.23 6.54 -14.36
CA GLY A 260 11.83 5.22 -14.58
C GLY A 260 12.26 4.96 -16.02
N HIS A 261 11.65 5.63 -17.01
CA HIS A 261 12.04 5.52 -18.41
C HIS A 261 13.51 5.95 -18.63
N PHE A 262 13.95 7.01 -17.99
CA PHE A 262 15.34 7.52 -18.11
C PHE A 262 16.37 6.57 -17.45
N PHE A 263 15.92 5.71 -16.55
CA PHE A 263 16.79 4.77 -15.81
C PHE A 263 16.58 3.30 -16.23
N ARG A 264 15.81 3.04 -17.28
CA ARG A 264 15.42 1.69 -17.72
C ARG A 264 14.75 0.85 -16.61
N SER A 265 14.11 1.52 -15.66
CA SER A 265 13.44 0.94 -14.49
C SER A 265 11.98 1.39 -14.40
N THR A 266 11.29 1.44 -15.55
CA THR A 266 9.92 1.97 -15.70
C THR A 266 8.91 1.27 -14.77
N ILE A 267 8.99 -0.06 -14.64
CA ILE A 267 8.12 -0.85 -13.78
C ILE A 267 8.42 -0.51 -12.31
N ASN A 268 9.68 -0.58 -11.89
CA ASN A 268 10.09 -0.32 -10.52
C ASN A 268 9.68 1.07 -10.07
N ALA A 269 10.06 2.11 -10.82
CA ALA A 269 9.78 3.49 -10.46
C ALA A 269 8.28 3.82 -10.50
N GLY A 270 7.53 3.24 -11.45
CA GLY A 270 6.07 3.34 -11.51
C GLY A 270 5.41 2.77 -10.26
N GLN A 271 5.80 1.56 -9.86
CA GLN A 271 5.29 0.91 -8.66
C GLN A 271 5.75 1.64 -7.37
N ALA A 272 6.98 2.16 -7.35
CA ALA A 272 7.54 2.87 -6.22
C ALA A 272 6.76 4.14 -5.84
N LEU A 273 6.35 4.94 -6.83
CA LEU A 273 5.59 6.16 -6.58
C LEU A 273 4.07 5.92 -6.53
N GLY A 274 3.57 5.02 -7.39
CA GLY A 274 2.13 4.79 -7.56
C GLY A 274 1.51 3.86 -6.53
N GLN A 275 2.27 2.89 -6.00
CA GLN A 275 1.73 1.94 -5.02
C GLN A 275 2.09 2.34 -3.59
N LYS A 276 1.12 2.85 -2.86
CA LYS A 276 1.28 3.40 -1.51
C LYS A 276 0.85 2.45 -0.41
N ASN A 277 1.51 2.56 0.75
CA ASN A 277 1.10 1.87 1.97
C ASN A 277 -0.12 2.55 2.59
N THR A 278 -1.29 2.21 2.05
CA THR A 278 -2.56 2.84 2.43
C THR A 278 -3.03 2.49 3.83
N ALA A 279 -2.66 1.33 4.36
CA ALA A 279 -2.94 0.98 5.77
C ALA A 279 -2.18 1.92 6.72
N PHE A 280 -0.91 2.21 6.41
CA PHE A 280 -0.14 3.22 7.13
C PHE A 280 -0.72 4.62 6.93
N ALA A 281 -1.17 4.96 5.71
CA ALA A 281 -1.83 6.23 5.40
C ALA A 281 -3.09 6.47 6.23
N ILE A 282 -3.95 5.45 6.35
CA ILE A 282 -5.16 5.50 7.19
C ILE A 282 -4.76 5.73 8.66
N TRP A 283 -3.75 5.01 9.14
CA TRP A 283 -3.30 5.17 10.52
C TRP A 283 -2.80 6.59 10.82
N ILE A 284 -1.94 7.18 9.97
CA ILE A 284 -1.43 8.54 10.20
C ILE A 284 -2.53 9.60 10.05
N ALA A 285 -3.43 9.44 9.08
CA ALA A 285 -4.56 10.35 8.92
C ALA A 285 -5.46 10.34 10.17
N TYR A 286 -5.78 9.16 10.68
CA TYR A 286 -6.59 9.02 11.88
C TYR A 286 -5.90 9.57 13.14
N THR A 287 -4.57 9.43 13.23
CA THR A 287 -3.81 9.82 14.42
C THR A 287 -3.49 11.31 14.48
N TYR A 288 -3.26 11.94 13.32
CA TYR A 288 -2.66 13.27 13.25
C TYR A 288 -3.47 14.30 12.46
N LEU A 289 -4.53 13.90 11.75
CA LEU A 289 -5.35 14.76 10.90
C LEU A 289 -6.83 14.54 11.19
N ASN A 290 -7.70 15.17 10.40
CA ASN A 290 -9.12 14.90 10.51
C ASN A 290 -9.44 13.42 10.18
N PRO A 291 -10.18 12.69 11.04
CA PRO A 291 -10.52 11.29 10.79
C PRO A 291 -11.18 11.01 9.43
N LEU A 292 -11.92 11.97 8.87
CA LEU A 292 -12.53 11.86 7.54
C LEU A 292 -11.48 11.80 6.41
N SER A 293 -10.28 12.32 6.64
CA SER A 293 -9.18 12.25 5.67
C SER A 293 -8.73 10.79 5.39
N THR A 294 -9.10 9.84 6.26
CA THR A 294 -8.84 8.39 6.05
C THR A 294 -9.56 7.82 4.84
N VAL A 295 -10.63 8.46 4.36
CA VAL A 295 -11.39 8.04 3.18
C VAL A 295 -10.51 8.12 1.91
N GLY A 296 -9.60 9.09 1.85
CA GLY A 296 -8.67 9.21 0.72
C GLY A 296 -7.83 7.96 0.47
N PRO A 297 -6.98 7.55 1.42
CA PRO A 297 -6.22 6.32 1.28
C PRO A 297 -7.11 5.07 1.23
N GLY A 298 -8.30 5.08 1.83
CA GLY A 298 -9.31 4.03 1.68
C GLY A 298 -9.79 3.85 0.23
N CYS A 299 -10.02 4.94 -0.50
CA CYS A 299 -10.33 4.87 -1.93
C CYS A 299 -9.08 4.55 -2.77
N TYR A 300 -7.93 5.12 -2.42
CA TYR A 300 -6.69 4.94 -3.15
C TYR A 300 -6.25 3.47 -3.22
N ILE A 301 -6.46 2.69 -2.14
CA ILE A 301 -6.12 1.25 -2.14
C ILE A 301 -6.89 0.48 -3.22
N LEU A 302 -8.15 0.81 -3.46
CA LEU A 302 -8.94 0.17 -4.49
C LEU A 302 -8.36 0.47 -5.88
N TRP A 303 -8.07 1.76 -6.15
CA TRP A 303 -7.56 2.22 -7.44
C TRP A 303 -6.18 1.65 -7.77
N GLN A 304 -5.22 1.72 -6.85
CA GLN A 304 -3.88 1.15 -7.09
C GLN A 304 -3.92 -0.35 -7.38
N ASN A 305 -4.84 -1.09 -6.73
CA ASN A 305 -4.96 -2.53 -6.95
C ASN A 305 -5.69 -2.87 -8.25
N ILE A 306 -6.63 -2.04 -8.70
CA ILE A 306 -7.24 -2.16 -10.03
C ILE A 306 -6.17 -1.92 -11.11
N ILE A 307 -5.37 -0.85 -10.98
CA ILE A 307 -4.27 -0.55 -11.91
C ILE A 307 -3.28 -1.72 -11.96
N ASN A 308 -2.83 -2.22 -10.80
CA ASN A 308 -1.92 -3.36 -10.72
C ASN A 308 -2.49 -4.61 -11.40
N SER A 309 -3.79 -4.86 -11.23
CA SER A 309 -4.46 -6.00 -11.85
C SER A 309 -4.46 -5.92 -13.36
N VAL A 310 -4.75 -4.73 -13.91
CA VAL A 310 -4.71 -4.47 -15.36
C VAL A 310 -3.28 -4.62 -15.89
N GLU A 311 -2.27 -4.14 -15.16
CA GLU A 311 -0.86 -4.27 -15.57
C GLU A 311 -0.40 -5.72 -15.58
N ILE A 312 -0.69 -6.48 -14.51
CA ILE A 312 -0.35 -7.90 -14.43
C ILE A 312 -1.04 -8.68 -15.55
N TRP A 313 -2.33 -8.41 -15.79
CA TRP A 313 -3.06 -9.04 -16.87
C TRP A 313 -2.43 -8.76 -18.25
N ARG A 314 -2.08 -7.49 -18.52
CA ARG A 314 -1.41 -7.10 -19.77
C ARG A 314 -0.06 -7.79 -19.94
N TYR A 315 0.73 -7.84 -18.87
CA TYR A 315 2.05 -8.47 -18.85
C TYR A 315 1.96 -9.98 -19.13
N ASP A 316 1.07 -10.69 -18.43
CA ASP A 316 0.86 -12.12 -18.62
C ASP A 316 0.39 -12.46 -20.05
N HIS A 317 -0.46 -11.62 -20.64
CA HIS A 317 -0.92 -11.81 -22.03
C HIS A 317 0.16 -11.49 -23.07
N ALA A 318 1.02 -10.51 -22.82
CA ALA A 318 2.16 -10.20 -23.68
C ALA A 318 3.18 -11.35 -23.71
N ILE A 319 3.47 -11.98 -22.56
CA ILE A 319 4.34 -13.15 -22.49
C ILE A 319 3.72 -14.35 -23.23
N LYS A 320 2.43 -14.63 -22.98
CA LYS A 320 1.72 -15.72 -23.67
C LYS A 320 1.74 -15.58 -25.21
N ARG A 321 1.71 -14.33 -25.72
CA ARG A 321 1.80 -14.05 -27.17
C ARG A 321 3.21 -14.26 -27.74
N LYS A 322 4.26 -13.98 -26.96
CA LYS A 322 5.66 -14.18 -27.39
C LYS A 322 6.07 -15.65 -27.40
N ASN A 323 5.40 -16.49 -26.64
CA ASN A 323 5.69 -17.92 -26.52
C ASN A 323 4.81 -18.80 -27.46
N LYS A 324 3.95 -18.16 -28.26
CA LYS A 324 3.22 -18.77 -29.39
C LYS A 324 3.88 -18.43 -30.73
#